data_31baf5b4852d76c2387633e6e4dd5ef7
#
_entry.id   31baf5b4852d76c2387633e6e4dd5ef7
#
_cell.length_a   1.000
_cell.length_b   1.000
_cell.length_c   1.000
_cell.angle_alpha   90.00
_cell.angle_beta   90.00
_cell.angle_gamma   90.00
#
_symmetry.space_group_name_H-M   'P 1'
#
loop_
_entity.id
_entity.type
_entity.pdbx_description
1 polymer ?
#
loop_
_entity_poly.entity_id
_entity_poly.type
_entity_poly.pdbx_seq_one_letter_code
_entity_poly.pdbx_strand_id
1 'polypeptide(L)'
;MKKNLLLTGMMALAMSFTFASCGNDKNDPVTPTPTPVDPTPVDPTPVDPTPTVAVTEADLEAAVAQYVDGVVLPTYKALADNNEALNAAVEAFRLAPSDANFEAVANAWLDSREPWESSEAFLFGPVADKGLDPNMDSWPLDQVAIAAILNSADWAALEWSGDYDEDDEDIEAVQSVRGFHTLEYLTFKDGEPRTVSAKTGSTDPNTMEYADANTDAWANYMQAVAALLRADANTLYADWTESYNGGKSYAEIFKTHDGTEGLSSAINCIEQIIDGCADIASEVGASKIGDPVSLYEGGKQQEALYAVESWYSWHSRDDYTNNIYSIRNAYYGSLDGSVNANSLSALVKKVDEAFDTKVKNAINAAAAAIQAIPQPFRNNIGSAEAKAAMDACGDLESLLTDELKPFMQKILD
;
A
#
# COMPACT_ATOMS: atom_id res chain seq x y z
N MET A 1 -25.30 -12.81 17.29
CA MET A 1 -25.50 -14.03 16.45
C MET A 1 -24.12 -14.40 15.91
N LYS A 2 -23.58 -15.54 16.31
CA LYS A 2 -22.22 -15.96 15.95
C LYS A 2 -22.11 -16.20 14.45
N LYS A 3 -21.27 -15.43 13.75
CA LYS A 3 -20.86 -15.72 12.38
C LYS A 3 -19.64 -16.64 12.42
N ASN A 4 -19.80 -17.85 11.92
CA ASN A 4 -18.72 -18.83 11.78
C ASN A 4 -17.81 -18.41 10.62
N LEU A 5 -16.56 -18.17 10.95
CA LEU A 5 -15.47 -18.06 9.99
C LEU A 5 -15.18 -19.46 9.43
N LEU A 6 -15.47 -19.70 8.17
CA LEU A 6 -15.16 -20.92 7.44
C LEU A 6 -13.75 -20.83 6.89
N LEU A 7 -12.82 -21.46 7.60
CA LEU A 7 -11.48 -21.75 7.10
C LEU A 7 -11.58 -22.82 6.00
N THR A 8 -11.38 -22.45 4.75
CA THR A 8 -11.36 -23.40 3.64
C THR A 8 -9.92 -23.79 3.37
N GLY A 9 -9.54 -24.97 3.88
CA GLY A 9 -8.25 -25.58 3.58
C GLY A 9 -8.15 -25.98 2.10
N MET A 10 -7.14 -25.52 1.43
CA MET A 10 -6.80 -25.90 0.06
C MET A 10 -5.99 -27.20 0.10
N MET A 11 -6.57 -28.28 -0.42
CA MET A 11 -5.97 -29.59 -0.55
C MET A 11 -5.19 -29.63 -1.88
N ALA A 12 -3.87 -29.64 -1.80
CA ALA A 12 -3.00 -29.83 -2.96
C ALA A 12 -3.11 -31.25 -3.50
N LEU A 13 -3.54 -31.40 -4.74
CA LEU A 13 -3.59 -32.66 -5.47
C LEU A 13 -2.32 -32.78 -6.35
N ALA A 14 -1.38 -33.58 -5.90
CA ALA A 14 -0.18 -33.93 -6.67
C ALA A 14 -0.53 -34.95 -7.76
N MET A 15 -0.43 -34.55 -9.03
CA MET A 15 -0.48 -35.48 -10.17
C MET A 15 0.92 -35.89 -10.59
N SER A 16 1.27 -37.12 -10.32
CA SER A 16 2.48 -37.77 -10.80
C SER A 16 2.30 -38.24 -12.25
N PHE A 17 3.08 -37.75 -13.19
CA PHE A 17 3.17 -38.32 -14.52
C PHE A 17 4.40 -39.22 -14.63
N THR A 18 4.16 -40.52 -14.79
CA THR A 18 5.16 -41.51 -15.15
C THR A 18 5.28 -41.59 -16.68
N PHE A 19 6.49 -41.33 -17.21
CA PHE A 19 6.78 -41.67 -18.61
C PHE A 19 7.39 -43.05 -18.71
N ALA A 20 6.73 -43.92 -19.44
CA ALA A 20 7.24 -45.24 -19.83
C ALA A 20 8.13 -45.10 -21.07
N SER A 21 9.32 -45.67 -20.97
CA SER A 21 10.27 -45.87 -22.07
C SER A 21 9.91 -47.15 -22.85
N CYS A 22 9.84 -47.07 -24.16
CA CYS A 22 9.89 -48.24 -25.04
C CYS A 22 11.06 -48.10 -26.02
N GLY A 23 12.02 -48.98 -25.90
CA GLY A 23 13.09 -49.10 -26.84
C GLY A 23 12.68 -49.87 -28.11
N ASN A 24 13.45 -49.68 -29.17
CA ASN A 24 13.52 -50.69 -30.25
C ASN A 24 14.86 -50.63 -30.93
N ASP A 25 15.56 -51.78 -30.91
CA ASP A 25 16.80 -52.08 -31.60
C ASP A 25 16.61 -52.11 -33.13
N LYS A 26 17.60 -51.63 -33.86
CA LYS A 26 18.00 -52.26 -35.17
C LYS A 26 19.47 -51.96 -35.44
N ASN A 27 20.24 -53.09 -35.65
CA ASN A 27 21.59 -53.17 -36.14
C ASN A 27 21.72 -52.71 -37.60
N ASP A 28 22.81 -52.00 -37.89
CA ASP A 28 23.51 -52.08 -39.19
C ASP A 28 24.99 -51.62 -39.07
N PRO A 29 25.88 -52.01 -40.00
CA PRO A 29 27.25 -52.39 -39.72
C PRO A 29 28.30 -51.27 -39.79
N VAL A 30 29.37 -51.50 -39.04
CA VAL A 30 30.51 -50.60 -38.77
C VAL A 30 31.42 -50.48 -40.01
N THR A 31 31.73 -49.20 -40.36
CA THR A 31 32.91 -48.90 -41.23
C THR A 31 33.93 -48.13 -40.31
N PRO A 32 35.20 -48.45 -40.31
CA PRO A 32 36.18 -47.85 -39.43
C PRO A 32 36.62 -46.45 -39.94
N THR A 33 36.46 -45.48 -39.14
CA THR A 33 36.98 -44.11 -39.32
C THR A 33 38.28 -43.92 -38.53
N PRO A 34 39.24 -43.14 -39.04
CA PRO A 34 40.55 -42.99 -38.40
C PRO A 34 40.53 -42.29 -37.08
N THR A 35 41.37 -42.68 -36.15
CA THR A 35 41.59 -42.23 -34.81
C THR A 35 41.93 -40.72 -34.78
N PRO A 36 41.17 -39.88 -34.09
CA PRO A 36 41.61 -38.52 -33.78
C PRO A 36 42.69 -38.52 -32.69
N VAL A 37 43.70 -37.72 -32.88
CA VAL A 37 44.75 -37.45 -31.90
C VAL A 37 44.09 -36.67 -30.74
N ASP A 38 44.25 -37.23 -29.53
CA ASP A 38 43.75 -36.65 -28.29
C ASP A 38 44.46 -35.30 -27.99
N PRO A 39 43.73 -34.16 -27.88
CA PRO A 39 44.34 -32.94 -27.39
C PRO A 39 44.60 -33.09 -25.89
N THR A 40 45.83 -32.86 -25.49
CA THR A 40 46.25 -32.79 -24.09
C THR A 40 45.28 -31.97 -23.27
N PRO A 41 44.78 -32.47 -22.12
CA PRO A 41 43.91 -31.70 -21.26
C PRO A 41 44.70 -30.48 -20.76
N VAL A 42 44.23 -29.26 -21.13
CA VAL A 42 44.66 -28.04 -20.45
C VAL A 42 43.89 -28.03 -19.14
N ASP A 43 44.62 -28.21 -18.05
CA ASP A 43 44.10 -28.09 -16.72
C ASP A 43 43.49 -26.66 -16.56
N PRO A 44 42.20 -26.50 -16.26
CA PRO A 44 41.65 -25.18 -16.07
C PRO A 44 42.33 -24.55 -14.86
N THR A 45 43.03 -23.45 -15.10
CA THR A 45 43.56 -22.63 -14.03
C THR A 45 42.42 -22.38 -13.01
N PRO A 46 42.61 -22.66 -11.72
CA PRO A 46 41.59 -22.35 -10.73
C PRO A 46 41.26 -20.84 -10.84
N VAL A 47 40.07 -20.52 -11.22
CA VAL A 47 39.55 -19.14 -11.09
C VAL A 47 39.41 -18.95 -9.59
N ASP A 48 40.28 -18.12 -9.03
CA ASP A 48 40.20 -17.69 -7.65
C ASP A 48 38.78 -17.14 -7.45
N PRO A 49 37.98 -17.65 -6.51
CA PRO A 49 36.63 -17.14 -6.32
C PRO A 49 36.75 -15.64 -6.03
N THR A 50 36.10 -14.82 -6.84
CA THR A 50 35.99 -13.39 -6.57
C THR A 50 35.56 -13.26 -5.10
N PRO A 51 36.28 -12.50 -4.24
CA PRO A 51 35.91 -12.42 -2.85
C PRO A 51 34.47 -11.93 -2.77
N THR A 52 33.58 -12.76 -2.29
CA THR A 52 32.22 -12.38 -1.96
C THR A 52 32.33 -11.30 -0.89
N VAL A 53 31.94 -10.09 -1.20
CA VAL A 53 31.94 -8.99 -0.21
C VAL A 53 30.81 -9.32 0.76
N ALA A 54 31.16 -9.87 1.92
CA ALA A 54 30.19 -10.24 2.93
C ALA A 54 29.38 -9.03 3.38
N VAL A 55 28.07 -9.20 3.58
CA VAL A 55 27.23 -8.22 4.29
C VAL A 55 27.57 -8.33 5.77
N THR A 56 27.61 -7.20 6.45
CA THR A 56 27.92 -7.12 7.89
C THR A 56 26.70 -6.58 8.65
N GLU A 57 26.67 -6.78 9.95
CA GLU A 57 25.64 -6.22 10.83
C GLU A 57 25.56 -4.69 10.66
N ALA A 58 26.70 -4.00 10.54
CA ALA A 58 26.74 -2.56 10.30
C ALA A 58 26.09 -2.14 8.95
N ASP A 59 26.13 -3.00 7.95
CA ASP A 59 25.41 -2.75 6.69
C ASP A 59 23.89 -2.85 6.90
N LEU A 60 23.42 -3.79 7.73
CA LEU A 60 21.99 -3.94 8.08
C LEU A 60 21.53 -2.72 8.89
N GLU A 61 22.29 -2.32 9.91
CA GLU A 61 22.00 -1.12 10.72
C GLU A 61 21.90 0.14 9.86
N ALA A 62 22.84 0.29 8.88
CA ALA A 62 22.81 1.41 7.94
C ALA A 62 21.56 1.39 7.04
N ALA A 63 21.09 0.21 6.62
CA ALA A 63 19.89 0.09 5.81
C ALA A 63 18.63 0.41 6.62
N VAL A 64 18.53 -0.05 7.85
CA VAL A 64 17.45 0.29 8.79
C VAL A 64 17.40 1.80 9.04
N ALA A 65 18.56 2.41 9.32
CA ALA A 65 18.63 3.86 9.53
C ALA A 65 18.23 4.64 8.27
N GLN A 66 18.70 4.22 7.09
CA GLN A 66 18.33 4.85 5.81
C GLN A 66 16.84 4.73 5.52
N TYR A 67 16.22 3.57 5.78
CA TYR A 67 14.78 3.39 5.63
C TYR A 67 14.00 4.39 6.48
N VAL A 68 14.33 4.51 7.77
CA VAL A 68 13.68 5.46 8.68
C VAL A 68 13.90 6.90 8.21
N ASP A 69 15.16 7.31 8.03
CA ASP A 69 15.53 8.71 7.79
C ASP A 69 15.27 9.15 6.34
N GLY A 70 15.35 8.23 5.37
CA GLY A 70 15.22 8.53 3.93
C GLY A 70 13.86 8.21 3.33
N VAL A 71 13.02 7.44 4.03
CA VAL A 71 11.68 7.03 3.53
C VAL A 71 10.60 7.39 4.53
N VAL A 72 10.57 6.78 5.72
CA VAL A 72 9.43 6.92 6.64
C VAL A 72 9.25 8.36 7.10
N LEU A 73 10.29 8.97 7.69
CA LEU A 73 10.17 10.33 8.24
C LEU A 73 9.84 11.38 7.19
N PRO A 74 10.45 11.40 5.99
CA PRO A 74 10.06 12.34 4.95
C PRO A 74 8.62 12.14 4.44
N THR A 75 8.14 10.89 4.35
CA THR A 75 6.78 10.59 3.92
C THR A 75 5.75 11.07 4.93
N TYR A 76 5.91 10.74 6.22
CA TYR A 76 4.99 11.21 7.25
C TYR A 76 5.08 12.72 7.49
N LYS A 77 6.26 13.32 7.26
CA LYS A 77 6.36 14.78 7.25
C LYS A 77 5.55 15.41 6.11
N ALA A 78 5.63 14.86 4.91
CA ALA A 78 4.84 15.33 3.78
C ALA A 78 3.33 15.15 4.04
N LEU A 79 2.93 14.01 4.62
CA LEU A 79 1.55 13.77 5.05
C LEU A 79 1.06 14.84 6.03
N ALA A 80 1.82 15.15 7.08
CA ALA A 80 1.47 16.17 8.06
C ALA A 80 1.38 17.58 7.44
N ASP A 81 2.40 17.97 6.65
CA ASP A 81 2.45 19.28 5.99
C ASP A 81 1.28 19.45 5.00
N ASN A 82 0.96 18.42 4.21
CA ASN A 82 -0.11 18.47 3.21
C ASN A 82 -1.51 18.45 3.86
N ASN A 83 -1.70 17.73 4.98
CA ASN A 83 -2.95 17.79 5.74
C ASN A 83 -3.15 19.15 6.45
N GLU A 84 -2.08 19.84 6.83
CA GLU A 84 -2.17 21.23 7.28
C GLU A 84 -2.67 22.16 6.16
N ALA A 85 -2.14 21.99 4.93
CA ALA A 85 -2.58 22.74 3.75
C ALA A 85 -4.03 22.40 3.35
N LEU A 86 -4.41 21.12 3.39
CA LEU A 86 -5.77 20.65 3.13
C LEU A 86 -6.77 21.27 4.13
N ASN A 87 -6.45 21.21 5.42
CA ASN A 87 -7.29 21.85 6.45
C ASN A 87 -7.45 23.35 6.22
N ALA A 88 -6.41 24.06 5.80
CA ALA A 88 -6.48 25.49 5.47
C ALA A 88 -7.33 25.75 4.20
N ALA A 89 -7.25 24.91 3.17
CA ALA A 89 -8.07 25.02 1.97
C ALA A 89 -9.57 24.81 2.28
N VAL A 90 -9.89 23.80 3.12
CA VAL A 90 -11.26 23.55 3.57
C VAL A 90 -11.79 24.71 4.40
N GLU A 91 -11.00 25.30 5.30
CA GLU A 91 -11.40 26.48 6.06
C GLU A 91 -11.66 27.68 5.13
N ALA A 92 -10.85 27.89 4.09
CA ALA A 92 -11.10 28.92 3.09
C ALA A 92 -12.41 28.69 2.34
N PHE A 93 -12.72 27.45 1.97
CA PHE A 93 -14.01 27.06 1.39
C PHE A 93 -15.15 27.33 2.36
N ARG A 94 -15.03 26.95 3.62
CA ARG A 94 -16.04 27.16 4.67
C ARG A 94 -16.39 28.64 4.86
N LEU A 95 -15.38 29.51 4.85
CA LEU A 95 -15.55 30.96 5.01
C LEU A 95 -16.10 31.65 3.76
N ALA A 96 -15.81 31.14 2.56
CA ALA A 96 -16.20 31.71 1.28
C ALA A 96 -16.47 30.60 0.25
N PRO A 97 -17.61 29.91 0.33
CA PRO A 97 -17.96 28.84 -0.61
C PRO A 97 -17.98 29.36 -2.06
N SER A 98 -17.13 28.75 -2.91
CA SER A 98 -17.03 29.08 -4.34
C SER A 98 -16.46 27.89 -5.11
N ASP A 99 -16.68 27.84 -6.42
CA ASP A 99 -16.14 26.79 -7.29
C ASP A 99 -14.60 26.77 -7.23
N ALA A 100 -13.96 27.95 -7.19
CA ALA A 100 -12.50 28.03 -7.06
C ALA A 100 -11.98 27.47 -5.73
N ASN A 101 -12.73 27.63 -4.63
CA ASN A 101 -12.34 27.07 -3.33
C ASN A 101 -12.63 25.56 -3.29
N PHE A 102 -13.66 25.04 -3.96
CA PHE A 102 -13.82 23.59 -4.12
C PHE A 102 -12.64 22.98 -4.88
N GLU A 103 -12.23 23.59 -6.00
CA GLU A 103 -11.06 23.16 -6.76
C GLU A 103 -9.78 23.19 -5.92
N ALA A 104 -9.60 24.20 -5.07
CA ALA A 104 -8.47 24.30 -4.15
C ALA A 104 -8.48 23.17 -3.09
N VAL A 105 -9.65 22.82 -2.55
CA VAL A 105 -9.80 21.66 -1.64
C VAL A 105 -9.48 20.37 -2.37
N ALA A 106 -10.00 20.18 -3.59
CA ALA A 106 -9.75 18.99 -4.38
C ALA A 106 -8.25 18.78 -4.66
N ASN A 107 -7.55 19.84 -5.06
CA ASN A 107 -6.10 19.77 -5.29
C ASN A 107 -5.34 19.47 -3.99
N ALA A 108 -5.69 20.11 -2.87
CA ALA A 108 -5.05 19.84 -1.58
C ALA A 108 -5.34 18.42 -1.06
N TRP A 109 -6.52 17.86 -1.37
CA TRP A 109 -6.84 16.47 -1.07
C TRP A 109 -5.93 15.50 -1.85
N LEU A 110 -5.77 15.70 -3.16
CA LEU A 110 -4.87 14.92 -4.01
C LEU A 110 -3.42 14.99 -3.51
N ASP A 111 -2.94 16.19 -3.18
CA ASP A 111 -1.59 16.38 -2.63
C ASP A 111 -1.39 15.66 -1.29
N SER A 112 -2.45 15.57 -0.45
CA SER A 112 -2.40 14.89 0.84
C SER A 112 -2.52 13.38 0.72
N ARG A 113 -3.23 12.90 -0.32
CA ARG A 113 -3.44 11.48 -0.57
C ARG A 113 -2.15 10.78 -0.99
N GLU A 114 -1.32 11.40 -1.84
CA GLU A 114 -0.08 10.81 -2.34
C GLU A 114 0.89 10.34 -1.23
N PRO A 115 1.28 11.15 -0.21
CA PRO A 115 2.15 10.66 0.86
C PRO A 115 1.47 9.62 1.75
N TRP A 116 0.14 9.63 1.93
CA TRP A 116 -0.57 8.56 2.62
C TRP A 116 -0.41 7.23 1.89
N GLU A 117 -0.80 7.16 0.63
CA GLU A 117 -0.67 5.96 -0.21
C GLU A 117 0.79 5.48 -0.35
N SER A 118 1.73 6.41 -0.35
CA SER A 118 3.16 6.10 -0.35
C SER A 118 3.69 5.65 1.02
N SER A 119 2.85 5.57 2.04
CA SER A 119 3.18 5.04 3.38
C SER A 119 2.62 3.64 3.65
N GLU A 120 1.83 3.09 2.77
CA GLU A 120 1.10 1.83 2.96
C GLU A 120 2.01 0.61 3.25
N ALA A 121 3.27 0.62 2.81
CA ALA A 121 4.23 -0.43 3.16
C ALA A 121 4.74 -0.34 4.62
N PHE A 122 4.30 0.64 5.41
CA PHE A 122 4.78 0.82 6.78
C PHE A 122 3.69 1.26 7.77
N LEU A 123 2.49 0.70 7.62
CA LEU A 123 1.36 0.88 8.53
C LEU A 123 1.47 0.01 9.79
N PHE A 124 2.65 -0.04 10.40
CA PHE A 124 2.93 -0.76 11.63
C PHE A 124 3.31 0.20 12.78
N GLY A 125 3.37 -0.32 14.00
CA GLY A 125 3.66 0.47 15.21
C GLY A 125 2.62 1.55 15.45
N PRO A 126 2.99 2.86 15.51
CA PRO A 126 2.04 3.92 15.90
C PRO A 126 0.75 3.98 15.08
N VAL A 127 0.80 3.64 13.79
CA VAL A 127 -0.40 3.62 12.92
C VAL A 127 -1.37 2.55 13.38
N ALA A 128 -0.88 1.32 13.53
CA ALA A 128 -1.70 0.17 13.95
C ALA A 128 -2.17 0.31 15.39
N ASP A 129 -1.26 0.65 16.30
CA ASP A 129 -1.54 0.68 17.74
C ASP A 129 -2.59 1.73 18.16
N LYS A 130 -2.77 2.77 17.34
CA LYS A 130 -3.71 3.87 17.60
C LYS A 130 -4.89 3.91 16.64
N GLY A 131 -5.01 2.93 15.74
CA GLY A 131 -6.07 2.89 14.73
C GLY A 131 -6.05 4.10 13.81
N LEU A 132 -4.86 4.65 13.52
CA LEU A 132 -4.74 5.85 12.69
C LEU A 132 -5.05 5.57 11.21
N ASP A 133 -4.76 4.35 10.75
CA ASP A 133 -5.12 3.93 9.42
C ASP A 133 -6.65 3.98 9.23
N PRO A 134 -7.49 3.21 9.93
CA PRO A 134 -8.93 3.30 9.76
C PRO A 134 -9.53 4.66 10.16
N ASN A 135 -8.85 5.46 10.98
CA ASN A 135 -9.26 6.85 11.23
C ASN A 135 -9.13 7.75 10.00
N MET A 136 -8.07 7.54 9.20
CA MET A 136 -7.75 8.37 8.04
C MET A 136 -8.28 7.81 6.74
N ASP A 137 -8.36 6.46 6.60
CA ASP A 137 -8.55 5.80 5.31
C ASP A 137 -9.59 4.67 5.26
N SER A 138 -10.57 4.66 6.17
CA SER A 138 -11.64 3.65 6.15
C SER A 138 -12.40 3.60 4.84
N TRP A 139 -12.57 2.39 4.31
CA TRP A 139 -13.38 2.06 3.15
C TRP A 139 -14.07 0.70 3.33
N PRO A 140 -15.35 0.50 2.89
CA PRO A 140 -16.23 1.48 2.25
C PRO A 140 -16.90 2.44 3.25
N LEU A 141 -17.35 3.60 2.75
CA LEU A 141 -18.06 4.60 3.54
C LEU A 141 -19.47 4.20 3.90
N ASP A 142 -19.95 4.57 5.09
CA ASP A 142 -21.38 4.60 5.42
C ASP A 142 -22.03 5.91 4.97
N GLN A 143 -22.47 5.95 3.71
CA GLN A 143 -23.13 7.14 3.14
C GLN A 143 -24.44 7.50 3.86
N VAL A 144 -25.12 6.54 4.49
CA VAL A 144 -26.34 6.80 5.24
C VAL A 144 -26.03 7.53 6.55
N ALA A 145 -24.99 7.08 7.26
CA ALA A 145 -24.51 7.75 8.47
C ALA A 145 -23.93 9.14 8.14
N ILE A 146 -23.19 9.30 7.05
CA ILE A 146 -22.70 10.61 6.57
C ILE A 146 -23.88 11.57 6.35
N ALA A 147 -24.94 11.13 5.68
CA ALA A 147 -26.12 11.95 5.45
C ALA A 147 -26.84 12.30 6.77
N ALA A 148 -26.90 11.38 7.74
CA ALA A 148 -27.48 11.63 9.07
C ALA A 148 -26.68 12.68 9.83
N ILE A 149 -25.34 12.63 9.81
CA ILE A 149 -24.45 13.63 10.42
C ILE A 149 -24.63 15.00 9.75
N LEU A 150 -24.67 15.06 8.42
CA LEU A 150 -24.96 16.30 7.68
C LEU A 150 -26.27 16.94 8.12
N ASN A 151 -27.33 16.14 8.31
CA ASN A 151 -28.64 16.64 8.71
C ASN A 151 -28.74 17.04 10.18
N SER A 152 -28.03 16.36 11.07
CA SER A 152 -28.05 16.63 12.51
C SER A 152 -27.04 17.70 12.93
N ALA A 153 -25.97 17.90 12.16
CA ALA A 153 -24.78 18.68 12.50
C ALA A 153 -24.14 18.22 13.82
N ASP A 154 -24.19 16.92 14.10
CA ASP A 154 -23.56 16.31 15.27
C ASP A 154 -22.10 15.92 14.96
N TRP A 155 -21.20 16.89 15.11
CA TRP A 155 -19.77 16.69 14.85
C TRP A 155 -19.08 15.83 15.91
N ALA A 156 -19.68 15.62 17.09
CA ALA A 156 -19.15 14.72 18.11
C ALA A 156 -19.23 13.24 17.67
N ALA A 157 -20.12 12.91 16.72
CA ALA A 157 -20.20 11.59 16.12
C ALA A 157 -18.98 11.21 15.22
N LEU A 158 -18.02 12.12 15.03
CA LEU A 158 -16.80 11.88 14.27
C LEU A 158 -15.61 11.49 15.15
N GLU A 159 -15.80 11.43 16.46
CA GLU A 159 -14.75 11.15 17.42
C GLU A 159 -15.13 9.96 18.31
N TRP A 160 -14.15 9.13 18.60
CA TRP A 160 -14.23 8.07 19.60
C TRP A 160 -13.24 8.35 20.73
N SER A 161 -13.34 7.63 21.84
CA SER A 161 -12.51 7.85 23.02
C SER A 161 -12.18 6.53 23.71
N GLY A 162 -11.03 6.47 24.36
CA GLY A 162 -10.51 5.28 25.03
C GLY A 162 -9.32 4.70 24.28
N ASP A 163 -8.94 3.49 24.64
CA ASP A 163 -7.91 2.75 23.93
C ASP A 163 -8.50 2.21 22.61
N TYR A 164 -7.68 2.14 21.58
CA TYR A 164 -8.10 1.57 20.29
C TYR A 164 -8.31 0.05 20.43
N ASP A 165 -9.42 -0.43 19.91
CA ASP A 165 -9.77 -1.83 19.77
C ASP A 165 -10.36 -2.05 18.38
N GLU A 166 -9.68 -2.81 17.56
CA GLU A 166 -10.09 -3.09 16.16
C GLU A 166 -11.40 -3.90 16.07
N ASP A 167 -11.79 -4.59 17.13
CA ASP A 167 -13.03 -5.36 17.21
C ASP A 167 -14.23 -4.52 17.75
N ASP A 168 -14.03 -3.23 18.07
CA ASP A 168 -15.07 -2.35 18.61
C ASP A 168 -15.93 -1.76 17.48
N GLU A 169 -17.16 -2.27 17.32
CA GLU A 169 -18.12 -1.82 16.31
C GLU A 169 -18.49 -0.32 16.44
N ASP A 170 -18.39 0.27 17.61
CA ASP A 170 -18.68 1.70 17.83
C ASP A 170 -17.52 2.55 17.30
N ILE A 171 -16.26 2.09 17.41
CA ILE A 171 -15.08 2.73 16.80
C ILE A 171 -15.16 2.61 15.28
N GLU A 172 -15.41 1.40 14.74
CA GLU A 172 -15.59 1.16 13.30
C GLU A 172 -16.65 2.08 12.68
N ALA A 173 -17.80 2.23 13.37
CA ALA A 173 -18.87 3.12 12.92
C ALA A 173 -18.42 4.59 12.82
N VAL A 174 -17.60 5.08 13.76
CA VAL A 174 -17.02 6.44 13.71
C VAL A 174 -16.03 6.56 12.56
N GLN A 175 -15.17 5.58 12.38
CA GLN A 175 -14.15 5.56 11.32
C GLN A 175 -14.76 5.59 9.92
N SER A 176 -15.91 4.95 9.70
CA SER A 176 -16.61 4.90 8.40
C SER A 176 -17.24 6.23 7.95
N VAL A 177 -17.21 7.27 8.78
CA VAL A 177 -17.82 8.59 8.50
C VAL A 177 -16.83 9.76 8.58
N ARG A 178 -15.52 9.44 8.64
CA ARG A 178 -14.42 10.42 8.67
C ARG A 178 -13.29 10.00 7.71
N GLY A 179 -12.20 10.71 7.70
CA GLY A 179 -11.02 10.35 6.92
C GLY A 179 -11.04 10.88 5.48
N PHE A 180 -10.08 10.40 4.69
CA PHE A 180 -9.87 10.82 3.31
C PHE A 180 -11.09 10.58 2.44
N HIS A 181 -11.70 9.39 2.53
CA HIS A 181 -12.82 9.03 1.66
C HIS A 181 -14.10 9.78 1.98
N THR A 182 -14.37 10.11 3.25
CA THR A 182 -15.49 11.01 3.59
C THR A 182 -15.25 12.40 2.99
N LEU A 183 -14.04 12.94 3.09
CA LEU A 183 -13.72 14.23 2.49
C LEU A 183 -13.74 14.15 0.95
N GLU A 184 -13.31 13.02 0.37
CA GLU A 184 -13.43 12.74 -1.06
C GLU A 184 -14.89 12.80 -1.52
N TYR A 185 -15.79 12.06 -0.85
CA TYR A 185 -17.22 12.09 -1.13
C TYR A 185 -17.81 13.51 -1.11
N LEU A 186 -17.39 14.31 -0.11
CA LEU A 186 -17.86 15.69 0.03
C LEU A 186 -17.26 16.64 -1.02
N THR A 187 -16.10 16.30 -1.58
CA THR A 187 -15.34 17.19 -2.47
C THR A 187 -15.52 16.84 -3.94
N PHE A 188 -15.62 15.56 -4.28
CA PHE A 188 -15.63 15.09 -5.67
C PHE A 188 -16.97 14.46 -6.08
N LYS A 189 -17.22 14.48 -7.38
CA LYS A 189 -18.28 13.72 -8.03
C LYS A 189 -17.86 13.37 -9.45
N ASP A 190 -17.98 12.11 -9.80
CA ASP A 190 -17.68 11.61 -11.15
C ASP A 190 -16.28 12.01 -11.68
N GLY A 191 -15.30 12.05 -10.79
CA GLY A 191 -13.90 12.36 -11.09
C GLY A 191 -13.56 13.85 -11.10
N GLU A 192 -14.54 14.73 -10.88
CA GLU A 192 -14.37 16.18 -10.94
C GLU A 192 -14.67 16.83 -9.57
N PRO A 193 -14.03 17.94 -9.24
CA PRO A 193 -14.41 18.73 -8.06
C PRO A 193 -15.87 19.16 -8.15
N ARG A 194 -16.59 19.09 -7.03
CA ARG A 194 -17.95 19.63 -6.92
C ARG A 194 -17.93 21.14 -7.10
N THR A 195 -19.07 21.72 -7.47
CA THR A 195 -19.22 23.16 -7.64
C THR A 195 -20.40 23.69 -6.83
N VAL A 196 -20.27 24.93 -6.32
CA VAL A 196 -21.37 25.62 -5.65
C VAL A 196 -22.39 26.16 -6.66
N SER A 197 -22.01 26.28 -7.95
CA SER A 197 -22.87 26.74 -9.04
C SER A 197 -23.79 25.65 -9.61
N ALA A 198 -23.42 24.37 -9.45
CA ALA A 198 -24.18 23.23 -9.97
C ALA A 198 -25.00 22.51 -8.89
N LYS A 199 -25.65 23.26 -8.02
CA LYS A 199 -26.39 22.72 -6.85
C LYS A 199 -27.65 21.99 -7.27
N THR A 200 -27.79 20.72 -6.90
CA THR A 200 -29.02 19.94 -7.20
C THR A 200 -29.90 19.73 -5.98
N GLY A 201 -29.34 19.72 -4.78
CA GLY A 201 -30.09 19.65 -3.52
C GLY A 201 -30.79 18.32 -3.26
N SER A 202 -30.27 17.22 -3.78
CA SER A 202 -30.78 15.88 -3.42
C SER A 202 -30.63 15.63 -1.92
N THR A 203 -31.63 15.01 -1.31
CA THR A 203 -31.62 14.55 0.08
C THR A 203 -31.43 13.03 0.20
N ASP A 204 -31.34 12.34 -0.93
CA ASP A 204 -31.05 10.90 -0.98
C ASP A 204 -29.60 10.67 -0.56
N PRO A 205 -29.30 9.85 0.46
CA PRO A 205 -27.92 9.56 0.91
C PRO A 205 -27.00 9.13 -0.22
N ASN A 206 -27.49 8.37 -1.20
CA ASN A 206 -26.68 7.85 -2.31
C ASN A 206 -26.42 8.90 -3.41
N THR A 207 -27.17 9.99 -3.42
CA THR A 207 -27.09 11.05 -4.45
C THR A 207 -27.10 12.45 -3.86
N MET A 208 -26.88 12.59 -2.53
CA MET A 208 -26.83 13.87 -1.86
C MET A 208 -25.77 14.78 -2.50
N GLU A 209 -26.14 16.03 -2.70
CA GLU A 209 -25.27 17.01 -3.35
C GLU A 209 -25.28 18.33 -2.59
N TYR A 210 -24.24 19.12 -2.82
CA TYR A 210 -24.13 20.47 -2.31
C TYR A 210 -25.30 21.33 -2.80
N ALA A 211 -25.92 22.08 -1.90
CA ALA A 211 -27.03 22.99 -2.19
C ALA A 211 -27.05 24.18 -1.23
N ASP A 212 -27.77 25.25 -1.56
CA ASP A 212 -27.88 26.41 -0.67
C ASP A 212 -28.42 26.05 0.73
N ALA A 213 -29.36 25.10 0.79
CA ALA A 213 -29.96 24.67 2.03
C ALA A 213 -29.00 23.90 2.96
N ASN A 214 -27.93 23.31 2.42
CA ASN A 214 -26.96 22.51 3.18
C ASN A 214 -25.55 23.11 3.21
N THR A 215 -25.36 24.30 2.67
CA THR A 215 -24.03 24.94 2.54
C THR A 215 -23.24 24.96 3.84
N ASP A 216 -23.85 25.43 4.93
CA ASP A 216 -23.17 25.54 6.22
C ASP A 216 -22.86 24.16 6.83
N ALA A 217 -23.81 23.21 6.75
CA ALA A 217 -23.59 21.87 7.27
C ALA A 217 -22.50 21.13 6.47
N TRP A 218 -22.54 21.26 5.13
CA TRP A 218 -21.55 20.65 4.24
C TRP A 218 -20.13 21.17 4.52
N ALA A 219 -19.96 22.50 4.55
CA ALA A 219 -18.66 23.12 4.80
C ALA A 219 -18.14 22.86 6.22
N ASN A 220 -19.03 22.80 7.22
CA ASN A 220 -18.64 22.45 8.59
C ASN A 220 -18.25 20.97 8.72
N TYR A 221 -18.92 20.05 8.00
CA TYR A 221 -18.52 18.65 7.97
C TYR A 221 -17.15 18.47 7.35
N MET A 222 -16.93 19.05 6.16
CA MET A 222 -15.61 19.05 5.53
C MET A 222 -14.53 19.57 6.49
N GLN A 223 -14.80 20.67 7.22
CA GLN A 223 -13.85 21.25 8.18
C GLN A 223 -13.59 20.33 9.38
N ALA A 224 -14.62 19.68 9.91
CA ALA A 224 -14.45 18.74 11.02
C ALA A 224 -13.57 17.55 10.60
N VAL A 225 -13.84 16.95 9.42
CA VAL A 225 -13.04 15.84 8.89
C VAL A 225 -11.60 16.26 8.59
N ALA A 226 -11.39 17.41 7.94
CA ALA A 226 -10.05 17.90 7.63
C ALA A 226 -9.24 18.22 8.91
N ALA A 227 -9.88 18.71 9.96
CA ALA A 227 -9.23 18.95 11.25
C ALA A 227 -8.79 17.65 11.92
N LEU A 228 -9.60 16.58 11.82
CA LEU A 228 -9.26 15.25 12.34
C LEU A 228 -8.13 14.61 11.54
N LEU A 229 -8.19 14.63 10.21
CA LEU A 229 -7.09 14.16 9.33
C LEU A 229 -5.77 14.85 9.67
N ARG A 230 -5.80 16.17 9.83
CA ARG A 230 -4.63 16.93 10.26
C ARG A 230 -4.12 16.48 11.62
N ALA A 231 -5.01 16.26 12.59
CA ALA A 231 -4.65 15.83 13.94
C ALA A 231 -4.01 14.43 13.94
N ASP A 232 -4.60 13.49 13.19
CA ASP A 232 -4.08 12.12 13.07
C ASP A 232 -2.72 12.09 12.37
N ALA A 233 -2.56 12.82 11.25
CA ALA A 233 -1.29 12.93 10.54
C ALA A 233 -0.17 13.56 11.41
N ASN A 234 -0.49 14.59 12.17
CA ASN A 234 0.46 15.20 13.12
C ASN A 234 0.79 14.26 14.29
N THR A 235 -0.18 13.52 14.81
CA THR A 235 0.04 12.51 15.85
C THR A 235 1.01 11.44 15.35
N LEU A 236 0.76 10.92 14.17
CA LEU A 236 1.62 9.92 13.54
C LEU A 236 3.06 10.42 13.36
N TYR A 237 3.22 11.64 12.83
CA TYR A 237 4.54 12.24 12.65
C TYR A 237 5.26 12.49 13.98
N ALA A 238 4.53 12.96 15.02
CA ALA A 238 5.09 13.16 16.36
C ALA A 238 5.50 11.86 17.03
N ASP A 239 4.71 10.80 16.90
CA ASP A 239 5.07 9.47 17.41
C ASP A 239 6.38 8.94 16.80
N TRP A 240 6.58 9.18 15.52
CA TRP A 240 7.82 8.80 14.85
C TRP A 240 9.01 9.71 15.17
N THR A 241 8.80 10.99 15.50
CA THR A 241 9.91 11.96 15.63
C THR A 241 10.19 12.43 17.05
N GLU A 242 9.18 12.46 17.93
CA GLU A 242 9.29 13.06 19.25
C GLU A 242 9.17 12.02 20.36
N SER A 243 8.00 11.41 20.53
CA SER A 243 7.75 10.47 21.64
C SER A 243 6.57 9.56 21.31
N TYR A 244 6.81 8.26 21.35
CA TYR A 244 5.80 7.22 21.23
C TYR A 244 5.49 6.65 22.63
N ASN A 245 4.20 6.63 23.01
CA ASN A 245 3.69 6.14 24.31
C ASN A 245 4.43 6.72 25.54
N GLY A 246 4.86 7.98 25.45
CA GLY A 246 5.60 8.66 26.52
C GLY A 246 7.06 8.20 26.68
N GLY A 247 7.57 7.43 25.76
CA GLY A 247 8.94 6.92 25.68
C GLY A 247 9.78 7.61 24.60
N LYS A 248 10.66 6.81 23.99
CA LYS A 248 11.44 7.21 22.81
C LYS A 248 10.53 7.45 21.60
N SER A 249 10.99 8.19 20.61
CA SER A 249 10.34 8.22 19.32
C SER A 249 10.38 6.83 18.65
N TYR A 250 9.39 6.51 17.83
CA TYR A 250 9.38 5.21 17.16
C TYR A 250 10.57 5.07 16.18
N ALA A 251 11.02 6.16 15.58
CA ALA A 251 12.25 6.19 14.78
C ALA A 251 13.50 5.80 15.61
N GLU A 252 13.59 6.22 16.86
CA GLU A 252 14.67 5.80 17.75
C GLU A 252 14.56 4.32 18.12
N ILE A 253 13.34 3.86 18.47
CA ILE A 253 13.06 2.44 18.77
C ILE A 253 13.48 1.57 17.58
N PHE A 254 13.03 1.91 16.38
CA PHE A 254 13.30 1.14 15.17
C PHE A 254 14.80 1.12 14.83
N LYS A 255 15.51 2.25 14.94
CA LYS A 255 16.94 2.34 14.64
C LYS A 255 17.83 1.72 15.71
N THR A 256 17.41 1.68 16.98
CA THR A 256 18.21 1.09 18.07
C THR A 256 17.90 -0.37 18.32
N HIS A 257 16.73 -0.85 17.90
CA HIS A 257 16.25 -2.23 18.02
C HIS A 257 16.68 -2.91 19.35
N ASP A 258 16.45 -2.21 20.45
CA ASP A 258 16.89 -2.59 21.81
C ASP A 258 15.93 -3.59 22.51
N GLY A 259 14.98 -4.13 21.79
CA GLY A 259 13.94 -5.05 22.27
C GLY A 259 12.61 -4.37 22.59
N THR A 260 12.55 -3.02 22.52
CA THR A 260 11.30 -2.27 22.63
C THR A 260 10.41 -2.59 21.41
N GLU A 261 9.10 -2.74 21.63
CA GLU A 261 8.12 -3.15 20.60
C GLU A 261 8.50 -4.46 19.87
N GLY A 262 9.24 -5.35 20.53
CA GLY A 262 9.67 -6.62 19.95
C GLY A 262 10.83 -6.54 18.96
N LEU A 263 11.32 -5.34 18.65
CA LEU A 263 12.44 -5.11 17.74
C LEU A 263 13.76 -5.33 18.47
N SER A 264 14.42 -6.47 18.24
CA SER A 264 15.60 -6.90 19.01
C SER A 264 16.87 -7.02 18.16
N SER A 265 16.82 -6.75 16.86
CA SER A 265 17.97 -6.77 15.94
C SER A 265 17.64 -6.03 14.64
N ALA A 266 18.68 -5.62 13.91
CA ALA A 266 18.51 -5.00 12.58
C ALA A 266 17.77 -5.93 11.61
N ILE A 267 18.00 -7.26 11.70
CA ILE A 267 17.29 -8.21 10.84
C ILE A 267 15.79 -8.28 11.16
N ASN A 268 15.38 -8.17 12.43
CA ASN A 268 13.95 -8.11 12.77
C ASN A 268 13.29 -6.84 12.21
N CYS A 269 13.99 -5.70 12.22
CA CYS A 269 13.49 -4.48 11.58
C CYS A 269 13.34 -4.67 10.05
N ILE A 270 14.30 -5.34 9.41
CA ILE A 270 14.23 -5.64 7.97
C ILE A 270 13.09 -6.61 7.66
N GLU A 271 12.86 -7.62 8.50
CA GLU A 271 11.69 -8.50 8.37
C GLU A 271 10.38 -7.73 8.44
N GLN A 272 10.24 -6.80 9.40
CA GLN A 272 9.08 -5.92 9.53
C GLN A 272 8.86 -5.06 8.28
N ILE A 273 9.95 -4.52 7.69
CA ILE A 273 9.86 -3.75 6.43
C ILE A 273 9.33 -4.64 5.29
N ILE A 274 9.85 -5.86 5.17
CA ILE A 274 9.45 -6.80 4.11
C ILE A 274 8.01 -7.26 4.31
N ASP A 275 7.60 -7.52 5.55
CA ASP A 275 6.22 -7.91 5.87
C ASP A 275 5.25 -6.80 5.47
N GLY A 276 5.49 -5.55 5.86
CA GLY A 276 4.65 -4.44 5.43
C GLY A 276 4.61 -4.24 3.90
N CYS A 277 5.73 -4.48 3.21
CA CYS A 277 5.75 -4.49 1.74
C CYS A 277 4.90 -5.64 1.15
N ALA A 278 4.93 -6.82 1.75
CA ALA A 278 4.14 -7.97 1.29
C ALA A 278 2.65 -7.77 1.58
N ASP A 279 2.31 -7.23 2.75
CA ASP A 279 0.93 -6.96 3.15
C ASP A 279 0.24 -6.01 2.16
N ILE A 280 0.86 -4.87 1.83
CA ILE A 280 0.24 -3.95 0.86
C ILE A 280 0.24 -4.51 -0.57
N ALA A 281 1.23 -5.31 -0.99
CA ALA A 281 1.18 -5.98 -2.29
C ALA A 281 -0.02 -6.94 -2.38
N SER A 282 -0.26 -7.71 -1.30
CA SER A 282 -1.41 -8.59 -1.16
C SER A 282 -2.72 -7.83 -1.15
N GLU A 283 -2.80 -6.75 -0.38
CA GLU A 283 -4.01 -5.93 -0.24
C GLU A 283 -4.41 -5.29 -1.57
N VAL A 284 -3.48 -4.67 -2.29
CA VAL A 284 -3.76 -4.10 -3.62
C VAL A 284 -4.27 -5.18 -4.58
N GLY A 285 -3.62 -6.34 -4.61
CA GLY A 285 -3.99 -7.42 -5.52
C GLY A 285 -5.29 -8.11 -5.17
N ALA A 286 -5.45 -8.52 -3.91
CA ALA A 286 -6.54 -9.37 -3.48
C ALA A 286 -7.78 -8.57 -3.04
N SER A 287 -7.61 -7.44 -2.34
CA SER A 287 -8.70 -6.66 -1.77
C SER A 287 -9.06 -5.45 -2.62
N LYS A 288 -8.14 -4.47 -2.77
CA LYS A 288 -8.45 -3.19 -3.45
C LYS A 288 -8.85 -3.38 -4.92
N ILE A 289 -8.22 -4.32 -5.66
CA ILE A 289 -8.61 -4.67 -7.04
C ILE A 289 -9.45 -5.94 -7.05
N GLY A 290 -9.07 -6.97 -6.29
CA GLY A 290 -9.64 -8.31 -6.35
C GLY A 290 -11.08 -8.42 -5.88
N ASP A 291 -11.46 -7.76 -4.79
CA ASP A 291 -12.83 -7.78 -4.30
C ASP A 291 -13.83 -7.16 -5.28
N PRO A 292 -13.58 -5.93 -5.83
CA PRO A 292 -14.41 -5.40 -6.92
C PRO A 292 -14.53 -6.34 -8.12
N VAL A 293 -13.41 -6.91 -8.58
CA VAL A 293 -13.41 -7.85 -9.73
C VAL A 293 -14.23 -9.11 -9.41
N SER A 294 -14.06 -9.69 -8.23
CA SER A 294 -14.78 -10.89 -7.80
C SER A 294 -16.29 -10.65 -7.70
N LEU A 295 -16.70 -9.52 -7.14
CA LEU A 295 -18.11 -9.09 -7.08
C LEU A 295 -18.69 -8.89 -8.48
N TYR A 296 -17.94 -8.23 -9.36
CA TYR A 296 -18.36 -7.98 -10.75
C TYR A 296 -18.55 -9.29 -11.52
N GLU A 297 -17.61 -10.23 -11.43
CA GLU A 297 -17.72 -11.56 -12.06
C GLU A 297 -18.81 -12.42 -11.46
N GLY A 298 -19.09 -12.25 -10.17
CA GLY A 298 -20.23 -12.87 -9.48
C GLY A 298 -21.58 -12.29 -9.86
N GLY A 299 -21.65 -11.31 -10.78
CA GLY A 299 -22.90 -10.68 -11.23
C GLY A 299 -23.44 -9.62 -10.28
N LYS A 300 -22.64 -9.18 -9.30
CA LYS A 300 -22.98 -8.18 -8.29
C LYS A 300 -22.43 -6.80 -8.66
N GLN A 301 -22.73 -6.31 -9.88
CA GLN A 301 -22.15 -5.10 -10.45
C GLN A 301 -22.32 -3.87 -9.55
N GLN A 302 -23.47 -3.72 -8.88
CA GLN A 302 -23.71 -2.59 -8.00
C GLN A 302 -22.80 -2.64 -6.75
N GLU A 303 -22.65 -3.82 -6.13
CA GLU A 303 -21.77 -4.02 -4.99
C GLU A 303 -20.30 -3.80 -5.41
N ALA A 304 -19.90 -4.26 -6.59
CA ALA A 304 -18.58 -4.07 -7.15
C ALA A 304 -18.21 -2.59 -7.30
N LEU A 305 -19.15 -1.75 -7.76
CA LEU A 305 -18.92 -0.31 -7.90
C LEU A 305 -18.66 0.38 -6.55
N TYR A 306 -19.33 -0.06 -5.48
CA TYR A 306 -19.13 0.49 -4.14
C TYR A 306 -17.92 -0.09 -3.41
N ALA A 307 -17.40 -1.22 -3.86
CA ALA A 307 -16.19 -1.81 -3.34
C ALA A 307 -14.91 -1.16 -3.87
N VAL A 308 -14.98 -0.39 -4.97
CA VAL A 308 -13.83 0.35 -5.51
C VAL A 308 -13.52 1.55 -4.62
N GLU A 309 -12.32 1.60 -4.09
CA GLU A 309 -11.79 2.72 -3.31
C GLU A 309 -11.50 3.93 -4.20
N SER A 310 -11.56 5.16 -3.67
CA SER A 310 -11.28 6.44 -4.37
C SER A 310 -12.06 6.62 -5.69
N TRP A 311 -13.31 6.12 -5.72
CA TRP A 311 -14.09 6.18 -6.96
C TRP A 311 -14.83 7.50 -7.18
N TYR A 312 -14.97 8.35 -6.16
CA TYR A 312 -15.59 9.68 -6.32
C TYR A 312 -14.69 10.62 -7.10
N SER A 313 -13.39 10.57 -6.82
CA SER A 313 -12.33 11.33 -7.48
C SER A 313 -11.77 10.65 -8.74
N TRP A 314 -12.11 9.38 -8.97
CA TRP A 314 -11.51 8.49 -9.97
C TRP A 314 -10.00 8.27 -9.77
N HIS A 315 -9.53 8.35 -8.54
CA HIS A 315 -8.10 8.32 -8.23
C HIS A 315 -7.55 6.91 -7.91
N SER A 316 -8.42 5.88 -7.83
CA SER A 316 -8.05 4.49 -7.44
C SER A 316 -6.76 3.97 -8.07
N ARG A 317 -6.58 4.17 -9.39
CA ARG A 317 -5.39 3.67 -10.10
C ARG A 317 -4.10 4.35 -9.62
N ASP A 318 -4.16 5.64 -9.33
CA ASP A 318 -2.99 6.41 -8.89
C ASP A 318 -2.68 6.08 -7.42
N ASP A 319 -3.70 5.89 -6.58
CA ASP A 319 -3.58 5.42 -5.20
C ASP A 319 -2.89 4.04 -5.17
N TYR A 320 -3.42 3.06 -5.87
CA TYR A 320 -2.83 1.71 -5.91
C TYR A 320 -1.41 1.68 -6.50
N THR A 321 -1.10 2.60 -7.42
CA THR A 321 0.27 2.76 -7.92
C THR A 321 1.19 3.29 -6.83
N ASN A 322 0.73 4.25 -6.01
CA ASN A 322 1.48 4.80 -4.89
C ASN A 322 1.67 3.77 -3.77
N ASN A 323 0.70 2.85 -3.56
CA ASN A 323 0.88 1.69 -2.69
C ASN A 323 2.09 0.84 -3.13
N ILE A 324 2.20 0.52 -4.41
CA ILE A 324 3.38 -0.22 -4.93
C ILE A 324 4.65 0.64 -4.88
N TYR A 325 4.53 1.96 -5.04
CA TYR A 325 5.69 2.85 -4.87
C TYR A 325 6.14 2.96 -3.40
N SER A 326 5.27 2.73 -2.41
CA SER A 326 5.69 2.59 -1.01
C SER A 326 6.67 1.41 -0.84
N ILE A 327 6.39 0.26 -1.49
CA ILE A 327 7.29 -0.90 -1.54
C ILE A 327 8.61 -0.55 -2.23
N ARG A 328 8.54 0.13 -3.39
CA ARG A 328 9.74 0.60 -4.11
C ARG A 328 10.60 1.48 -3.22
N ASN A 329 9.99 2.46 -2.55
CA ASN A 329 10.67 3.41 -1.71
C ASN A 329 11.34 2.72 -0.52
N ALA A 330 10.65 1.79 0.14
CA ALA A 330 11.19 0.96 1.22
C ALA A 330 12.38 0.12 0.75
N TYR A 331 12.28 -0.54 -0.41
CA TYR A 331 13.34 -1.38 -0.95
C TYR A 331 14.54 -0.57 -1.47
N TYR A 332 14.30 0.62 -2.07
CA TYR A 332 15.34 1.49 -2.63
C TYR A 332 15.96 2.43 -1.59
N GLY A 333 15.32 2.63 -0.45
CA GLY A 333 15.76 3.55 0.60
C GLY A 333 15.72 5.03 0.18
N SER A 334 14.81 5.40 -0.73
CA SER A 334 14.64 6.78 -1.22
C SER A 334 13.25 7.01 -1.81
N LEU A 335 12.80 8.26 -1.88
CA LEU A 335 11.51 8.65 -2.44
C LEU A 335 11.58 9.06 -3.91
N ASP A 336 12.77 9.33 -4.46
CA ASP A 336 12.97 9.82 -5.83
C ASP A 336 13.13 8.72 -6.88
N GLY A 337 12.97 7.45 -6.49
CA GLY A 337 13.14 6.28 -7.34
C GLY A 337 14.59 5.89 -7.63
N SER A 338 15.57 6.58 -7.06
CA SER A 338 16.97 6.16 -7.09
C SER A 338 17.26 5.13 -5.99
N VAL A 339 18.26 4.27 -6.20
CA VAL A 339 18.67 3.30 -5.17
C VAL A 339 19.73 3.95 -4.27
N ASN A 340 19.42 4.03 -2.97
CA ASN A 340 20.39 4.49 -1.99
C ASN A 340 21.46 3.41 -1.72
N ALA A 341 22.69 3.84 -1.46
CA ALA A 341 23.80 2.92 -1.17
C ALA A 341 23.61 2.11 0.13
N ASN A 342 22.78 2.60 1.06
CA ASN A 342 22.43 1.93 2.31
C ASN A 342 20.98 1.43 2.25
N SER A 343 20.53 0.80 1.17
CA SER A 343 19.18 0.29 1.00
C SER A 343 19.13 -1.23 1.03
N LEU A 344 17.93 -1.80 1.18
CA LEU A 344 17.72 -3.25 1.04
C LEU A 344 18.19 -3.74 -0.34
N SER A 345 17.87 -3.00 -1.41
CA SER A 345 18.36 -3.28 -2.76
C SER A 345 19.90 -3.33 -2.82
N ALA A 346 20.59 -2.41 -2.18
CA ALA A 346 22.05 -2.41 -2.16
C ALA A 346 22.62 -3.63 -1.41
N LEU A 347 21.99 -4.05 -0.32
CA LEU A 347 22.35 -5.26 0.43
C LEU A 347 22.16 -6.52 -0.42
N VAL A 348 21.00 -6.67 -1.03
CA VAL A 348 20.68 -7.82 -1.91
C VAL A 348 21.64 -7.87 -3.08
N LYS A 349 21.85 -6.73 -3.76
CA LYS A 349 22.78 -6.61 -4.87
C LYS A 349 24.21 -6.99 -4.52
N LYS A 350 24.67 -6.69 -3.29
CA LYS A 350 26.02 -7.00 -2.81
C LYS A 350 26.26 -8.53 -2.78
N VAL A 351 25.21 -9.33 -2.58
CA VAL A 351 25.24 -10.80 -2.50
C VAL A 351 24.82 -11.43 -3.82
N ASP A 352 23.70 -10.97 -4.39
CA ASP A 352 23.12 -11.48 -5.63
C ASP A 352 22.50 -10.36 -6.48
N GLU A 353 23.22 -9.85 -7.45
CA GLU A 353 22.76 -8.80 -8.38
C GLU A 353 21.59 -9.25 -9.27
N ALA A 354 21.53 -10.54 -9.59
CA ALA A 354 20.42 -11.06 -10.40
C ALA A 354 19.13 -11.11 -9.58
N PHE A 355 19.22 -11.46 -8.31
CA PHE A 355 18.08 -11.46 -7.41
C PHE A 355 17.58 -10.02 -7.11
N ASP A 356 18.48 -9.06 -6.86
CA ASP A 356 18.10 -7.64 -6.75
C ASP A 356 17.36 -7.16 -8.01
N THR A 357 17.85 -7.54 -9.19
CA THR A 357 17.19 -7.21 -10.46
C THR A 357 15.79 -7.84 -10.55
N LYS A 358 15.62 -9.09 -10.08
CA LYS A 358 14.33 -9.79 -10.05
C LYS A 358 13.32 -9.02 -9.18
N VAL A 359 13.70 -8.62 -7.96
CA VAL A 359 12.83 -7.86 -7.04
C VAL A 359 12.42 -6.52 -7.67
N LYS A 360 13.37 -5.76 -8.20
CA LYS A 360 13.10 -4.48 -8.89
C LYS A 360 12.12 -4.64 -10.05
N ASN A 361 12.30 -5.69 -10.85
CA ASN A 361 11.43 -5.96 -11.99
C ASN A 361 10.01 -6.31 -11.54
N ALA A 362 9.83 -7.07 -10.46
CA ALA A 362 8.52 -7.40 -9.92
C ALA A 362 7.79 -6.14 -9.41
N ILE A 363 8.46 -5.28 -8.65
CA ILE A 363 7.90 -3.99 -8.19
C ILE A 363 7.45 -3.14 -9.40
N ASN A 364 8.32 -2.98 -10.39
CA ASN A 364 7.99 -2.19 -11.57
C ASN A 364 6.87 -2.82 -12.41
N ALA A 365 6.80 -4.16 -12.48
CA ALA A 365 5.75 -4.86 -13.20
C ALA A 365 4.38 -4.68 -12.55
N ALA A 366 4.29 -4.75 -11.22
CA ALA A 366 3.06 -4.50 -10.48
C ALA A 366 2.56 -3.06 -10.70
N ALA A 367 3.42 -2.05 -10.51
CA ALA A 367 3.07 -0.65 -10.77
C ALA A 367 2.63 -0.41 -12.22
N ALA A 368 3.34 -0.99 -13.20
CA ALA A 368 3.00 -0.85 -14.62
C ALA A 368 1.67 -1.54 -14.97
N ALA A 369 1.36 -2.69 -14.37
CA ALA A 369 0.11 -3.40 -14.57
C ALA A 369 -1.08 -2.60 -14.03
N ILE A 370 -0.95 -2.00 -12.84
CA ILE A 370 -1.97 -1.10 -12.28
C ILE A 370 -2.18 0.11 -13.19
N GLN A 371 -1.11 0.76 -13.65
CA GLN A 371 -1.19 1.90 -14.56
C GLN A 371 -1.80 1.56 -15.92
N ALA A 372 -1.80 0.29 -16.33
CA ALA A 372 -2.46 -0.16 -17.54
C ALA A 372 -3.99 -0.29 -17.41
N ILE A 373 -4.54 -0.30 -16.19
CA ILE A 373 -5.99 -0.37 -15.96
C ILE A 373 -6.66 0.86 -16.60
N PRO A 374 -7.68 0.68 -17.48
CA PRO A 374 -8.39 1.80 -18.08
C PRO A 374 -9.08 2.67 -17.03
N GLN A 375 -9.00 4.00 -17.19
CA GLN A 375 -9.64 4.97 -16.31
C GLN A 375 -11.11 5.21 -16.69
N PRO A 376 -12.00 5.47 -15.72
CA PRO A 376 -11.80 5.21 -14.30
C PRO A 376 -11.93 3.70 -14.00
N PHE A 377 -11.22 3.21 -13.00
CA PHE A 377 -11.23 1.78 -12.63
C PHE A 377 -12.65 1.28 -12.36
N ARG A 378 -13.46 2.04 -11.62
CA ARG A 378 -14.85 1.67 -11.32
C ARG A 378 -15.73 1.34 -12.55
N ASN A 379 -15.41 1.92 -13.70
CA ASN A 379 -16.13 1.65 -14.96
C ASN A 379 -15.49 0.49 -15.75
N ASN A 380 -14.32 0.03 -15.34
CA ASN A 380 -13.49 -0.96 -16.04
C ASN A 380 -13.08 -2.14 -15.13
N ILE A 381 -13.88 -2.42 -14.07
CA ILE A 381 -13.59 -3.46 -13.05
C ILE A 381 -13.33 -4.83 -13.70
N GLY A 382 -14.11 -5.23 -14.71
CA GLY A 382 -13.97 -6.51 -15.40
C GLY A 382 -12.93 -6.54 -16.51
N SER A 383 -12.04 -5.55 -16.62
CA SER A 383 -11.02 -5.48 -17.67
C SER A 383 -9.96 -6.57 -17.52
N ALA A 384 -9.30 -6.92 -18.63
CA ALA A 384 -8.17 -7.86 -18.60
C ALA A 384 -6.97 -7.26 -17.85
N GLU A 385 -6.80 -5.94 -17.92
CA GLU A 385 -5.75 -5.18 -17.26
C GLU A 385 -5.90 -5.21 -15.74
N ALA A 386 -7.15 -5.11 -15.20
CA ALA A 386 -7.39 -5.25 -13.76
C ALA A 386 -6.95 -6.63 -13.26
N LYS A 387 -7.27 -7.71 -14.00
CA LYS A 387 -6.82 -9.06 -13.64
C LYS A 387 -5.30 -9.21 -13.73
N ALA A 388 -4.69 -8.64 -14.76
CA ALA A 388 -3.22 -8.67 -14.88
C ALA A 388 -2.53 -7.89 -13.73
N ALA A 389 -3.17 -6.84 -13.22
CA ALA A 389 -2.67 -6.11 -12.05
C ALA A 389 -2.78 -6.97 -10.77
N MET A 390 -3.91 -7.68 -10.57
CA MET A 390 -4.05 -8.65 -9.47
C MET A 390 -2.95 -9.71 -9.50
N ASP A 391 -2.72 -10.32 -10.67
CA ASP A 391 -1.69 -11.35 -10.84
C ASP A 391 -0.29 -10.79 -10.53
N ALA A 392 0.04 -9.60 -11.04
CA ALA A 392 1.34 -8.97 -10.82
C ALA A 392 1.59 -8.58 -9.36
N CYS A 393 0.56 -8.16 -8.62
CA CYS A 393 0.64 -7.88 -7.19
C CYS A 393 0.82 -9.18 -6.38
N GLY A 394 0.10 -10.25 -6.73
CA GLY A 394 0.26 -11.58 -6.10
C GLY A 394 1.65 -12.20 -6.37
N ASP A 395 2.19 -12.03 -7.58
CA ASP A 395 3.57 -12.45 -7.90
C ASP A 395 4.59 -11.65 -7.07
N LEU A 396 4.36 -10.35 -6.86
CA LEU A 396 5.21 -9.50 -6.03
C LEU A 396 5.14 -9.92 -4.56
N GLU A 397 3.96 -10.09 -4.00
CA GLU A 397 3.74 -10.58 -2.61
C GLU A 397 4.48 -11.90 -2.39
N SER A 398 4.28 -12.89 -3.27
CA SER A 398 4.94 -14.20 -3.18
C SER A 398 6.47 -14.07 -3.24
N LEU A 399 7.01 -13.19 -4.11
CA LEU A 399 8.45 -12.94 -4.17
C LEU A 399 9.00 -12.34 -2.88
N LEU A 400 8.28 -11.40 -2.28
CA LEU A 400 8.69 -10.76 -1.02
C LEU A 400 8.68 -11.75 0.14
N THR A 401 7.61 -12.54 0.26
CA THR A 401 7.39 -13.48 1.37
C THR A 401 8.23 -14.75 1.23
N ASP A 402 8.23 -15.39 0.06
CA ASP A 402 8.81 -16.73 -0.12
C ASP A 402 10.29 -16.70 -0.50
N GLU A 403 10.78 -15.59 -1.08
CA GLU A 403 12.16 -15.50 -1.55
C GLU A 403 12.96 -14.39 -0.85
N LEU A 404 12.47 -13.12 -0.82
CA LEU A 404 13.24 -12.01 -0.27
C LEU A 404 13.42 -12.13 1.25
N LYS A 405 12.35 -12.38 1.99
CA LYS A 405 12.42 -12.53 3.45
C LYS A 405 13.37 -13.67 3.88
N PRO A 406 13.26 -14.90 3.34
CA PRO A 406 14.23 -15.98 3.64
C PRO A 406 15.66 -15.69 3.17
N PHE A 407 15.84 -14.90 2.09
CA PHE A 407 17.15 -14.46 1.63
C PHE A 407 17.79 -13.52 2.65
N MET A 408 17.04 -12.52 3.14
CA MET A 408 17.55 -11.57 4.13
C MET A 408 17.84 -12.23 5.48
N GLN A 409 17.06 -13.23 5.91
CA GLN A 409 17.32 -14.00 7.14
C GLN A 409 18.68 -14.71 7.13
N LYS A 410 19.24 -15.00 5.97
CA LYS A 410 20.51 -15.70 5.77
C LYS A 410 21.64 -14.81 5.23
N ILE A 411 21.39 -13.52 5.11
CA ILE A 411 22.30 -12.61 4.39
C ILE A 411 23.66 -12.43 5.10
N LEU A 412 23.71 -12.77 6.39
CA LEU A 412 24.94 -12.74 7.19
C LEU A 412 25.69 -14.08 7.18
N ASP A 413 25.10 -15.18 6.72
CA ASP A 413 25.68 -16.52 6.64
C ASP A 413 26.71 -16.63 5.47
#